data_f6872c9bbb2da91f0335bf5527fbdd9a
#
_entry.id   f6872c9bbb2da91f0335bf5527fbdd9a
#
_cell.length_a   1.000
_cell.length_b   1.000
_cell.length_c   1.000
_cell.angle_alpha   90.00
_cell.angle_beta   90.00
_cell.angle_gamma   90.00
#
_symmetry.space_group_name_H-M   'P 1'
#
loop_
_entity.id
_entity.type
_entity.pdbx_description
1 polymer ?
#
loop_
_entity_poly.entity_id
_entity_poly.type
_entity_poly.pdbx_seq_one_letter_code
_entity_poly.pdbx_strand_id
1 'polypeptide(L)'
;MKYVRDVGDLSVTDGYQVPGATATATLPAVIARVTALADRLGVPHAEVFDTARLSVASGVPESVVRDLLRGRPAGERDVQARFLQRLDLLRRTRLKPNGRKYTQQEIADGAGMSRQQAGALINGDRRPTMEHCDAIQRFFRVHAGFLTAEDSEALADVLQRTEQELLQKLADREREAAAAAGDPLERLLQDHGVRGIAWRAAQLPTDQHRDKVAEWLDMLLESVKRPES
;
A
#
# COMPACT_ATOMS: atom_id res chain seq x y z
N MET A 1 -20.64 -56.05 41.78
CA MET A 1 -21.70 -55.24 41.24
C MET A 1 -21.09 -54.14 40.37
N LYS A 2 -21.28 -54.27 39.07
CA LYS A 2 -20.72 -53.39 38.02
C LYS A 2 -21.48 -52.08 37.96
N TYR A 3 -20.79 -50.95 37.85
CA TYR A 3 -21.33 -49.77 37.19
C TYR A 3 -20.27 -49.18 36.26
N VAL A 4 -20.45 -49.45 35.00
CA VAL A 4 -19.81 -48.79 33.88
C VAL A 4 -20.61 -47.49 33.67
N ARG A 5 -19.94 -46.34 33.65
CA ARG A 5 -20.46 -45.08 33.14
C ARG A 5 -19.70 -44.72 31.87
N ASP A 6 -20.40 -44.90 30.81
CA ASP A 6 -20.16 -44.42 29.48
C ASP A 6 -20.21 -42.88 29.53
N VAL A 7 -19.16 -42.18 29.15
CA VAL A 7 -19.13 -40.76 28.97
C VAL A 7 -18.86 -40.51 27.49
N GLY A 8 -19.95 -40.19 26.81
CA GLY A 8 -19.98 -39.90 25.39
C GLY A 8 -19.03 -38.78 25.00
N ASP A 9 -18.38 -39.05 23.94
CA ASP A 9 -17.59 -38.16 23.09
C ASP A 9 -18.46 -37.00 22.57
N LEU A 10 -18.19 -35.78 23.04
CA LEU A 10 -18.72 -34.55 22.46
C LEU A 10 -17.56 -33.77 21.82
N SER A 11 -17.16 -34.25 20.65
CA SER A 11 -16.33 -33.47 19.73
C SER A 11 -17.17 -32.32 19.14
N VAL A 12 -17.24 -31.20 19.85
CA VAL A 12 -17.71 -29.95 19.25
C VAL A 12 -16.48 -29.11 18.93
N THR A 13 -15.89 -29.37 17.77
CA THR A 13 -15.01 -28.42 17.08
C THR A 13 -15.90 -27.41 16.36
N ASP A 14 -16.46 -26.48 17.12
CA ASP A 14 -17.10 -25.31 16.55
C ASP A 14 -15.99 -24.32 16.18
N GLY A 15 -15.68 -24.28 14.89
CA GLY A 15 -14.65 -23.43 14.32
C GLY A 15 -15.05 -21.97 14.45
N TYR A 16 -14.57 -21.30 15.49
CA TYR A 16 -14.59 -19.86 15.59
C TYR A 16 -13.65 -19.30 14.51
N GLN A 17 -14.18 -19.09 13.32
CA GLN A 17 -13.54 -18.23 12.31
C GLN A 17 -13.65 -16.80 12.81
N VAL A 18 -12.53 -16.26 13.29
CA VAL A 18 -12.39 -14.83 13.57
C VAL A 18 -12.43 -14.11 12.22
N PRO A 19 -13.49 -13.33 11.90
CA PRO A 19 -13.50 -12.52 10.70
C PRO A 19 -12.65 -11.28 10.99
N GLY A 20 -11.45 -11.21 10.41
CA GLY A 20 -10.65 -9.99 10.52
C GLY A 20 -9.13 -10.13 10.51
N ALA A 21 -8.57 -11.31 10.33
CA ALA A 21 -7.19 -11.39 9.89
C ALA A 21 -7.17 -11.01 8.41
N THR A 22 -6.79 -9.78 8.10
CA THR A 22 -6.36 -9.42 6.75
C THR A 22 -5.29 -10.43 6.37
N ALA A 23 -5.68 -11.41 5.54
CA ALA A 23 -4.75 -12.40 5.02
C ALA A 23 -3.58 -11.63 4.43
N THR A 24 -2.39 -11.75 5.04
CA THR A 24 -1.19 -11.09 4.55
C THR A 24 -1.05 -11.52 3.10
N ALA A 25 -1.26 -10.59 2.18
CA ALA A 25 -1.29 -10.91 0.76
C ALA A 25 0.08 -11.48 0.39
N THR A 26 0.12 -12.67 -0.19
CA THR A 26 1.37 -13.31 -0.59
C THR A 26 2.13 -12.45 -1.58
N LEU A 27 3.45 -12.42 -1.50
CA LEU A 27 4.30 -11.62 -2.39
C LEU A 27 3.93 -11.77 -3.89
N PRO A 28 3.68 -12.98 -4.44
CA PRO A 28 3.25 -13.13 -5.83
C PRO A 28 1.92 -12.40 -6.14
N ALA A 29 0.97 -12.42 -5.22
CA ALA A 29 -0.30 -11.74 -5.40
C ALA A 29 -0.13 -10.21 -5.40
N VAL A 30 0.75 -9.67 -4.54
CA VAL A 30 1.08 -8.24 -4.53
C VAL A 30 1.76 -7.83 -5.83
N ILE A 31 2.76 -8.60 -6.30
CA ILE A 31 3.45 -8.36 -7.57
C ILE A 31 2.43 -8.30 -8.73
N ALA A 32 1.50 -9.25 -8.81
CA ALA A 32 0.50 -9.29 -9.88
C ALA A 32 -0.40 -8.04 -9.88
N ARG A 33 -0.86 -7.58 -8.70
CA ARG A 33 -1.69 -6.38 -8.59
C ARG A 33 -0.93 -5.10 -8.95
N VAL A 34 0.31 -4.97 -8.46
CA VAL A 34 1.18 -3.83 -8.79
C VAL A 34 1.46 -3.78 -10.29
N THR A 35 1.72 -4.93 -10.92
CA THR A 35 1.91 -5.04 -12.39
C THR A 35 0.67 -4.55 -13.13
N ALA A 36 -0.52 -5.04 -12.78
CA ALA A 36 -1.77 -4.64 -13.43
C ALA A 36 -2.06 -3.14 -13.28
N LEU A 37 -1.75 -2.54 -12.12
CA LEU A 37 -1.90 -1.11 -11.90
C LEU A 37 -0.90 -0.28 -12.71
N ALA A 38 0.35 -0.73 -12.79
CA ALA A 38 1.38 -0.10 -13.60
C ALA A 38 0.97 -0.09 -15.09
N ASP A 39 0.47 -1.22 -15.60
CA ASP A 39 -0.04 -1.33 -16.99
C ASP A 39 -1.21 -0.37 -17.24
N ARG A 40 -2.18 -0.29 -16.33
CA ARG A 40 -3.32 0.65 -16.44
C ARG A 40 -2.89 2.11 -16.47
N LEU A 41 -1.86 2.45 -15.72
CA LEU A 41 -1.32 3.81 -15.63
C LEU A 41 -0.29 4.13 -16.73
N GLY A 42 0.19 3.12 -17.46
CA GLY A 42 1.28 3.26 -18.43
C GLY A 42 2.64 3.56 -17.75
N VAL A 43 2.81 3.12 -16.50
CA VAL A 43 4.07 3.29 -15.76
C VAL A 43 5.02 2.14 -16.14
N PRO A 44 6.27 2.43 -16.53
CA PRO A 44 7.22 1.38 -16.89
C PRO A 44 7.51 0.44 -15.70
N HIS A 45 7.48 -0.88 -15.95
CA HIS A 45 7.79 -1.89 -14.92
C HIS A 45 9.18 -1.70 -14.32
N ALA A 46 10.15 -1.22 -15.10
CA ALA A 46 11.51 -0.93 -14.61
C ALA A 46 11.52 0.16 -13.52
N GLU A 47 10.57 1.11 -13.56
CA GLU A 47 10.43 2.14 -12.53
C GLU A 47 9.80 1.58 -11.26
N VAL A 48 8.76 0.75 -11.40
CA VAL A 48 8.02 0.17 -10.27
C VAL A 48 8.85 -0.90 -9.57
N PHE A 49 9.53 -1.75 -10.33
CA PHE A 49 10.33 -2.88 -9.83
C PHE A 49 11.84 -2.60 -9.87
N ASP A 50 12.23 -1.35 -9.64
CA ASP A 50 13.65 -0.99 -9.47
C ASP A 50 14.24 -1.72 -8.25
N THR A 51 15.11 -2.69 -8.53
CA THR A 51 15.68 -3.57 -7.49
C THR A 51 16.54 -2.83 -6.48
N ALA A 52 17.23 -1.78 -6.88
CA ALA A 52 18.06 -0.96 -5.98
C ALA A 52 17.17 -0.15 -5.02
N ARG A 53 16.12 0.49 -5.55
CA ARG A 53 15.13 1.24 -4.74
C ARG A 53 14.39 0.32 -3.79
N LEU A 54 13.91 -0.83 -4.26
CA LEU A 54 13.23 -1.82 -3.44
C LEU A 54 14.14 -2.39 -2.35
N SER A 55 15.41 -2.64 -2.66
CA SER A 55 16.40 -3.09 -1.69
C SER A 55 16.59 -2.08 -0.55
N VAL A 56 16.76 -0.81 -0.87
CA VAL A 56 16.90 0.24 0.15
C VAL A 56 15.65 0.41 0.99
N ALA A 57 14.45 0.29 0.37
CA ALA A 57 13.18 0.46 1.05
C ALA A 57 12.81 -0.72 1.95
N SER A 58 13.09 -1.96 1.52
CA SER A 58 12.77 -3.19 2.26
C SER A 58 13.88 -3.65 3.21
N GLY A 59 15.11 -3.21 2.98
CA GLY A 59 16.28 -3.74 3.68
C GLY A 59 16.76 -5.09 3.14
N VAL A 60 16.15 -5.60 2.09
CA VAL A 60 16.48 -6.89 1.46
C VAL A 60 17.64 -6.69 0.47
N PRO A 61 18.66 -7.56 0.43
CA PRO A 61 19.74 -7.44 -0.56
C PRO A 61 19.20 -7.45 -2.00
N GLU A 62 19.79 -6.65 -2.88
CA GLU A 62 19.30 -6.46 -4.26
C GLU A 62 19.25 -7.78 -5.06
N SER A 63 20.20 -8.69 -4.85
CA SER A 63 20.18 -10.02 -5.47
C SER A 63 18.97 -10.84 -5.04
N VAL A 64 18.62 -10.78 -3.74
CA VAL A 64 17.46 -11.46 -3.17
C VAL A 64 16.15 -10.83 -3.68
N VAL A 65 16.06 -9.49 -3.74
CA VAL A 65 14.93 -8.79 -4.36
C VAL A 65 14.70 -9.27 -5.79
N ARG A 66 15.77 -9.34 -6.58
CA ARG A 66 15.71 -9.80 -7.98
C ARG A 66 15.19 -11.24 -8.10
N ASP A 67 15.62 -12.13 -7.22
CA ASP A 67 15.17 -13.52 -7.24
C ASP A 67 13.73 -13.67 -6.78
N LEU A 68 13.33 -12.96 -5.72
CA LEU A 68 11.95 -12.93 -5.23
C LEU A 68 10.96 -12.36 -6.28
N LEU A 69 11.34 -11.30 -6.99
CA LEU A 69 10.52 -10.76 -8.09
C LEU A 69 10.35 -11.74 -9.26
N ARG A 70 11.31 -12.66 -9.45
CA ARG A 70 11.23 -13.75 -10.44
C ARG A 70 10.47 -14.99 -9.93
N GLY A 71 9.91 -14.93 -8.73
CA GLY A 71 9.22 -16.05 -8.10
C GLY A 71 10.16 -17.15 -7.59
N ARG A 72 11.45 -16.87 -7.45
CA ARG A 72 12.41 -17.82 -6.89
C ARG A 72 12.42 -17.70 -5.37
N PRO A 73 12.41 -18.83 -4.63
CA PRO A 73 12.59 -18.79 -3.19
C PRO A 73 14.00 -18.30 -2.86
N ALA A 74 14.09 -17.17 -2.17
CA ALA A 74 15.35 -16.55 -1.78
C ALA A 74 15.16 -15.83 -0.44
N GLY A 75 16.25 -15.55 0.24
CA GLY A 75 16.30 -14.80 1.49
C GLY A 75 17.07 -15.51 2.58
N GLU A 76 17.45 -14.74 3.58
CA GLU A 76 18.16 -15.21 4.75
C GLU A 76 17.15 -15.75 5.79
N ARG A 77 17.35 -16.97 6.25
CA ARG A 77 16.47 -17.62 7.23
C ARG A 77 16.82 -17.27 8.67
N ASP A 78 18.11 -17.03 8.93
CA ASP A 78 18.54 -16.66 10.27
C ASP A 78 18.20 -15.21 10.60
N VAL A 79 17.43 -15.00 11.65
CA VAL A 79 16.98 -13.68 12.11
C VAL A 79 18.17 -12.78 12.46
N GLN A 80 19.23 -13.33 13.05
CA GLN A 80 20.41 -12.55 13.39
C GLN A 80 21.17 -12.09 12.14
N ALA A 81 21.31 -12.97 11.16
CA ALA A 81 21.94 -12.64 9.89
C ALA A 81 21.13 -11.56 9.15
N ARG A 82 19.81 -11.66 9.09
CA ARG A 82 18.93 -10.61 8.54
C ARG A 82 19.10 -9.27 9.26
N PHE A 83 19.11 -9.31 10.60
CA PHE A 83 19.33 -8.10 11.41
C PHE A 83 20.64 -7.42 11.03
N LEU A 84 21.75 -8.15 10.96
CA LEU A 84 23.06 -7.61 10.63
C LEU A 84 23.12 -7.03 9.21
N GLN A 85 22.57 -7.74 8.24
CA GLN A 85 22.50 -7.27 6.85
C GLN A 85 21.74 -5.95 6.74
N ARG A 86 20.57 -5.87 7.39
CA ARG A 86 19.72 -4.67 7.32
C ARG A 86 20.26 -3.52 8.13
N LEU A 87 20.87 -3.79 9.28
CA LEU A 87 21.56 -2.77 10.05
C LEU A 87 22.75 -2.18 9.28
N ASP A 88 23.53 -3.03 8.60
CA ASP A 88 24.62 -2.57 7.75
C ASP A 88 24.10 -1.75 6.54
N LEU A 89 22.99 -2.18 5.93
CA LEU A 89 22.33 -1.42 4.87
C LEU A 89 21.87 -0.04 5.38
N LEU A 90 21.20 0.04 6.53
CA LEU A 90 20.81 1.31 7.13
C LEU A 90 21.98 2.23 7.38
N ARG A 91 23.08 1.71 7.91
CA ARG A 91 24.30 2.48 8.16
C ARG A 91 24.98 3.00 6.88
N ARG A 92 24.77 2.32 5.75
CA ARG A 92 25.30 2.74 4.44
C ARG A 92 24.39 3.72 3.71
N THR A 93 23.07 3.56 3.85
CA THR A 93 22.08 4.31 3.07
C THR A 93 21.49 5.49 3.82
N ARG A 94 21.34 5.39 5.16
CA ARG A 94 20.83 6.47 6.01
C ARG A 94 22.02 7.31 6.53
N LEU A 95 22.35 8.32 5.76
CA LEU A 95 23.46 9.22 6.10
C LEU A 95 22.96 10.42 6.90
N LYS A 96 23.87 11.04 7.63
CA LYS A 96 23.65 12.33 8.28
C LYS A 96 23.47 13.45 7.24
N PRO A 97 22.93 14.63 7.63
CA PRO A 97 22.78 15.77 6.71
C PRO A 97 24.09 16.20 6.05
N ASN A 98 25.24 15.93 6.70
CA ASN A 98 26.58 16.21 6.16
C ASN A 98 27.14 15.08 5.27
N GLY A 99 26.32 14.08 4.89
CA GLY A 99 26.71 12.94 4.05
C GLY A 99 27.55 11.87 4.74
N ARG A 100 27.85 12.01 6.03
CA ARG A 100 28.64 11.01 6.80
C ARG A 100 27.76 9.93 7.39
N LYS A 101 28.33 8.73 7.55
CA LYS A 101 27.69 7.63 8.28
C LYS A 101 27.55 7.97 9.77
N TYR A 102 26.52 7.44 10.40
CA TYR A 102 26.41 7.48 11.85
C TYR A 102 27.49 6.63 12.51
N THR A 103 28.14 7.20 13.51
CA THR A 103 29.12 6.48 14.35
C THR A 103 28.39 5.53 15.31
N GLN A 104 29.12 4.55 15.82
CA GLN A 104 28.61 3.66 16.86
C GLN A 104 28.09 4.41 18.09
N GLN A 105 28.77 5.50 18.49
CA GLN A 105 28.36 6.32 19.63
C GLN A 105 27.04 7.04 19.34
N GLU A 106 26.89 7.64 18.16
CA GLU A 106 25.64 8.34 17.80
C GLU A 106 24.44 7.38 17.69
N ILE A 107 24.67 6.16 17.23
CA ILE A 107 23.61 5.11 17.22
C ILE A 107 23.29 4.72 18.66
N ALA A 108 24.28 4.53 19.51
CA ALA A 108 24.08 4.19 20.93
C ALA A 108 23.26 5.26 21.64
N ASP A 109 23.67 6.52 21.53
CA ASP A 109 23.00 7.66 22.17
C ASP A 109 21.56 7.83 21.66
N GLY A 110 21.37 7.75 20.35
CA GLY A 110 20.07 7.90 19.72
C GLY A 110 19.11 6.73 19.97
N ALA A 111 19.64 5.52 20.19
CA ALA A 111 18.85 4.33 20.53
C ALA A 111 18.76 4.08 22.05
N GLY A 112 19.32 4.95 22.88
CA GLY A 112 19.25 4.83 24.35
C GLY A 112 19.97 3.60 24.91
N MET A 113 21.09 3.19 24.29
CA MET A 113 21.89 2.06 24.72
C MET A 113 23.36 2.45 24.96
N SER A 114 24.12 1.61 25.64
CA SER A 114 25.56 1.88 25.81
C SER A 114 26.32 1.69 24.52
N ARG A 115 27.45 2.40 24.35
CA ARG A 115 28.34 2.24 23.19
C ARG A 115 28.81 0.79 23.02
N GLN A 116 29.08 0.10 24.14
CA GLN A 116 29.50 -1.30 24.10
C GLN A 116 28.38 -2.20 23.58
N GLN A 117 27.11 -1.98 23.99
CA GLN A 117 25.97 -2.71 23.47
C GLN A 117 25.79 -2.47 21.97
N ALA A 118 25.81 -1.21 21.53
CA ALA A 118 25.73 -0.87 20.11
C ALA A 118 26.83 -1.55 19.30
N GLY A 119 28.10 -1.55 19.82
CA GLY A 119 29.21 -2.25 19.19
C GLY A 119 29.00 -3.74 19.03
N ALA A 120 28.59 -4.40 20.10
CA ALA A 120 28.35 -5.84 20.10
C ALA A 120 27.20 -6.23 19.14
N LEU A 121 26.17 -5.39 19.01
CA LEU A 121 25.07 -5.59 18.03
C LEU A 121 25.55 -5.39 16.58
N ILE A 122 26.33 -4.33 16.34
CA ILE A 122 26.84 -4.01 15.00
C ILE A 122 27.82 -5.06 14.49
N ASN A 123 28.63 -5.62 15.39
CA ASN A 123 29.62 -6.65 15.06
C ASN A 123 29.03 -8.06 15.00
N GLY A 124 27.78 -8.25 15.48
CA GLY A 124 27.18 -9.57 15.57
C GLY A 124 27.61 -10.39 16.79
N ASP A 125 28.35 -9.80 17.73
CA ASP A 125 28.82 -10.45 18.95
C ASP A 125 27.67 -10.71 19.95
N ARG A 126 26.53 -10.05 19.75
CA ARG A 126 25.34 -10.18 20.58
C ARG A 126 24.06 -10.24 19.73
N ARG A 127 23.16 -11.13 20.13
CA ARG A 127 21.81 -11.19 19.53
C ARG A 127 20.99 -9.97 19.96
N PRO A 128 20.27 -9.31 19.02
CA PRO A 128 19.37 -8.22 19.36
C PRO A 128 18.19 -8.73 20.18
N THR A 129 17.75 -7.93 21.15
CA THR A 129 16.41 -8.07 21.76
C THR A 129 15.40 -7.29 20.96
N MET A 130 14.11 -7.48 21.24
CA MET A 130 13.04 -6.70 20.62
C MET A 130 13.20 -5.19 20.90
N GLU A 131 13.61 -4.85 22.12
CA GLU A 131 13.86 -3.46 22.52
C GLU A 131 15.03 -2.84 21.73
N HIS A 132 16.10 -3.59 21.49
CA HIS A 132 17.20 -3.14 20.66
C HIS A 132 16.73 -2.90 19.20
N CYS A 133 15.94 -3.80 18.64
CA CYS A 133 15.39 -3.65 17.29
C CYS A 133 14.50 -2.40 17.21
N ASP A 134 13.59 -2.23 18.16
CA ASP A 134 12.67 -1.09 18.21
C ASP A 134 13.42 0.24 18.36
N ALA A 135 14.39 0.32 19.27
CA ALA A 135 15.20 1.51 19.49
C ALA A 135 16.00 1.90 18.23
N ILE A 136 16.64 0.94 17.58
CA ILE A 136 17.41 1.17 16.34
C ILE A 136 16.48 1.57 15.19
N GLN A 137 15.31 0.93 15.05
CA GLN A 137 14.32 1.28 14.03
C GLN A 137 13.78 2.71 14.20
N ARG A 138 13.50 3.12 15.43
CA ARG A 138 13.12 4.51 15.72
C ARG A 138 14.25 5.50 15.39
N PHE A 139 15.48 5.18 15.76
CA PHE A 139 16.63 6.02 15.46
C PHE A 139 16.78 6.26 13.95
N PHE A 140 16.73 5.22 13.14
CA PHE A 140 16.82 5.32 11.68
C PHE A 140 15.51 5.71 10.98
N ARG A 141 14.41 5.88 11.73
CA ARG A 141 13.06 6.20 11.23
C ARG A 141 12.58 5.22 10.16
N VAL A 142 12.72 3.93 10.47
CA VAL A 142 12.17 2.84 9.67
C VAL A 142 10.99 2.19 10.40
N HIS A 143 10.14 1.47 9.66
CA HIS A 143 8.94 0.85 10.25
C HIS A 143 9.29 -0.29 11.22
N ALA A 144 8.37 -0.60 12.12
CA ALA A 144 8.48 -1.76 12.99
C ALA A 144 8.62 -3.06 12.14
N GLY A 145 9.50 -3.95 12.58
CA GLY A 145 9.80 -5.19 11.84
C GLY A 145 10.88 -5.06 10.76
N PHE A 146 11.26 -3.85 10.34
CA PHE A 146 12.28 -3.66 9.28
C PHE A 146 13.54 -4.52 9.49
N LEU A 147 14.03 -4.65 10.72
CA LEU A 147 15.27 -5.38 11.00
C LEU A 147 15.10 -6.91 11.07
N THR A 148 13.87 -7.41 11.24
CA THR A 148 13.63 -8.82 11.61
C THR A 148 12.66 -9.57 10.72
N ALA A 149 11.77 -8.86 9.99
CA ALA A 149 10.79 -9.47 9.08
C ALA A 149 11.45 -10.42 8.06
N GLU A 150 10.75 -11.39 7.55
CA GLU A 150 11.24 -12.22 6.45
C GLU A 150 11.45 -11.38 5.19
N ASP A 151 12.39 -11.78 4.34
CA ASP A 151 12.75 -10.98 3.16
C ASP A 151 11.58 -10.86 2.18
N SER A 152 10.80 -11.93 2.03
CA SER A 152 9.58 -11.93 1.21
C SER A 152 8.49 -11.01 1.79
N GLU A 153 8.31 -10.99 3.10
CA GLU A 153 7.35 -10.11 3.79
C GLU A 153 7.78 -8.65 3.70
N ALA A 154 9.05 -8.35 4.00
CA ALA A 154 9.59 -7.01 3.91
C ALA A 154 9.47 -6.42 2.48
N LEU A 155 9.68 -7.25 1.45
CA LEU A 155 9.47 -6.85 0.06
C LEU A 155 7.98 -6.65 -0.25
N ALA A 156 7.12 -7.55 0.23
CA ALA A 156 5.66 -7.43 0.04
C ALA A 156 5.12 -6.13 0.65
N ASP A 157 5.57 -5.77 1.86
CA ASP A 157 5.16 -4.52 2.53
C ASP A 157 5.55 -3.26 1.74
N VAL A 158 6.72 -3.26 1.10
CA VAL A 158 7.14 -2.15 0.25
C VAL A 158 6.28 -2.08 -1.02
N LEU A 159 6.02 -3.23 -1.65
CA LEU A 159 5.19 -3.28 -2.84
C LEU A 159 3.72 -2.94 -2.56
N GLN A 160 3.19 -3.27 -1.38
CA GLN A 160 1.85 -2.82 -0.97
C GLN A 160 1.75 -1.30 -0.84
N ARG A 161 2.79 -0.63 -0.34
CA ARG A 161 2.83 0.85 -0.33
C ARG A 161 2.87 1.40 -1.75
N THR A 162 3.67 0.81 -2.63
CA THR A 162 3.67 1.15 -4.05
C THR A 162 2.30 0.93 -4.69
N GLU A 163 1.61 -0.17 -4.36
CA GLU A 163 0.24 -0.44 -4.79
C GLU A 163 -0.72 0.69 -4.38
N GLN A 164 -0.65 1.14 -3.12
CA GLN A 164 -1.47 2.26 -2.63
C GLN A 164 -1.17 3.58 -3.35
N GLU A 165 0.11 3.86 -3.62
CA GLU A 165 0.52 5.05 -4.39
C GLU A 165 -0.03 5.01 -5.82
N LEU A 166 0.01 3.84 -6.48
CA LEU A 166 -0.52 3.66 -7.82
C LEU A 166 -2.06 3.77 -7.85
N LEU A 167 -2.74 3.20 -6.85
CA LEU A 167 -4.20 3.35 -6.69
C LEU A 167 -4.59 4.81 -6.49
N GLN A 168 -3.86 5.55 -5.69
CA GLN A 168 -4.10 6.98 -5.51
C GLN A 168 -3.92 7.75 -6.83
N LYS A 169 -2.84 7.51 -7.56
CA LYS A 169 -2.61 8.11 -8.90
C LYS A 169 -3.73 7.79 -9.87
N LEU A 170 -4.24 6.56 -9.84
CA LEU A 170 -5.35 6.14 -10.70
C LEU A 170 -6.63 6.91 -10.35
N ALA A 171 -6.96 6.99 -9.07
CA ALA A 171 -8.13 7.74 -8.59
C ALA A 171 -8.05 9.23 -8.90
N ASP A 172 -6.85 9.83 -8.80
CA ASP A 172 -6.63 11.23 -9.16
C ASP A 172 -6.85 11.45 -10.66
N ARG A 173 -6.31 10.57 -11.51
CA ARG A 173 -6.49 10.60 -12.96
C ARG A 173 -7.96 10.45 -13.39
N GLU A 174 -8.69 9.55 -12.72
CA GLU A 174 -10.12 9.37 -12.96
C GLU A 174 -10.93 10.61 -12.55
N ARG A 175 -10.58 11.26 -11.44
CA ARG A 175 -11.19 12.53 -11.02
C ARG A 175 -10.89 13.69 -11.99
N GLU A 176 -9.64 13.79 -12.44
CA GLU A 176 -9.25 14.78 -13.45
C GLU A 176 -9.97 14.56 -14.78
N ALA A 177 -10.07 13.30 -15.22
CA ALA A 177 -10.81 12.94 -16.42
C ALA A 177 -12.31 13.23 -16.28
N ALA A 178 -12.89 12.96 -15.12
CA ALA A 178 -14.29 13.29 -14.84
C ALA A 178 -14.52 14.79 -14.81
N ALA A 179 -13.61 15.57 -14.19
CA ALA A 179 -13.67 17.04 -14.18
C ALA A 179 -13.48 17.62 -15.58
N ALA A 180 -12.51 17.10 -16.36
CA ALA A 180 -12.32 17.53 -17.75
C ALA A 180 -13.45 17.12 -18.68
N ALA A 181 -14.16 16.04 -18.34
CA ALA A 181 -15.33 15.59 -19.06
C ALA A 181 -16.48 16.61 -18.98
N GLY A 182 -16.49 17.52 -18.00
CA GLY A 182 -17.58 18.45 -17.75
C GLY A 182 -18.90 17.76 -17.43
N ASP A 183 -19.88 18.50 -16.99
CA ASP A 183 -21.23 17.98 -16.83
C ASP A 183 -21.73 17.52 -18.23
N PRO A 184 -22.18 16.27 -18.39
CA PRO A 184 -22.77 15.79 -19.66
C PRO A 184 -23.89 16.72 -20.14
N LEU A 185 -24.57 17.39 -19.21
CA LEU A 185 -25.60 18.35 -19.50
C LEU A 185 -25.03 19.68 -20.02
N GLU A 186 -23.92 20.16 -19.46
CA GLU A 186 -23.24 21.36 -19.93
C GLU A 186 -22.73 21.19 -21.36
N ARG A 187 -22.20 20.01 -21.71
CA ARG A 187 -21.82 19.67 -23.09
C ARG A 187 -23.01 19.61 -24.02
N LEU A 188 -24.11 18.98 -23.63
CA LEU A 188 -25.34 18.96 -24.43
C LEU A 188 -25.91 20.39 -24.64
N LEU A 189 -25.79 21.26 -23.66
CA LEU A 189 -26.18 22.67 -23.75
C LEU A 189 -25.25 23.48 -24.68
N GLN A 190 -23.93 23.22 -24.62
CA GLN A 190 -22.96 23.87 -25.52
C GLN A 190 -23.08 23.39 -26.97
N ASP A 191 -23.20 22.07 -27.20
CA ASP A 191 -23.23 21.47 -28.53
C ASP A 191 -24.55 21.70 -29.26
N HIS A 192 -25.67 21.74 -28.56
CA HIS A 192 -26.99 21.78 -29.18
C HIS A 192 -27.85 22.98 -28.76
N GLY A 193 -27.43 23.73 -27.75
CA GLY A 193 -28.21 24.82 -27.17
C GLY A 193 -29.58 24.38 -26.61
N VAL A 194 -30.18 25.20 -25.80
CA VAL A 194 -31.53 24.93 -25.19
C VAL A 194 -32.57 24.64 -26.28
N ARG A 195 -32.48 25.32 -27.44
CA ARG A 195 -33.39 25.10 -28.57
C ARG A 195 -33.25 23.74 -29.20
N GLY A 196 -32.03 23.16 -29.30
CA GLY A 196 -31.82 21.83 -29.83
C GLY A 196 -32.36 20.72 -28.93
N ILE A 197 -32.27 20.92 -27.61
CA ILE A 197 -32.82 19.99 -26.62
C ILE A 197 -34.36 20.06 -26.65
N ALA A 198 -34.94 21.24 -26.68
CA ALA A 198 -36.39 21.45 -26.78
C ALA A 198 -36.97 20.86 -28.08
N TRP A 199 -36.25 21.03 -29.20
CA TRP A 199 -36.67 20.45 -30.49
C TRP A 199 -36.64 18.90 -30.47
N ARG A 200 -35.63 18.29 -29.88
CA ARG A 200 -35.56 16.82 -29.73
C ARG A 200 -36.60 16.30 -28.73
N ALA A 201 -36.85 17.04 -27.65
CA ALA A 201 -37.89 16.71 -26.68
C ALA A 201 -39.29 16.74 -27.31
N ALA A 202 -39.55 17.70 -28.23
CA ALA A 202 -40.79 17.78 -28.97
C ALA A 202 -41.02 16.59 -29.95
N GLN A 203 -39.99 15.85 -30.30
CA GLN A 203 -40.07 14.66 -31.15
C GLN A 203 -40.26 13.35 -30.36
N LEU A 204 -40.32 13.40 -29.03
CA LEU A 204 -40.57 12.22 -28.22
C LEU A 204 -41.96 11.67 -28.49
N PRO A 205 -42.14 10.34 -28.58
CA PRO A 205 -43.36 9.68 -29.08
C PRO A 205 -44.58 9.75 -28.13
N THR A 206 -44.35 10.19 -26.88
CA THR A 206 -45.45 10.27 -25.88
C THR A 206 -45.39 11.58 -25.12
N ASP A 207 -46.59 12.15 -24.84
CA ASP A 207 -46.70 13.39 -24.06
C ASP A 207 -46.11 13.26 -22.67
N GLN A 208 -46.24 12.07 -22.06
CA GLN A 208 -45.62 11.76 -20.76
C GLN A 208 -44.07 11.94 -20.74
N HIS A 209 -43.37 11.65 -21.83
CA HIS A 209 -41.94 11.88 -21.92
C HIS A 209 -41.61 13.35 -22.16
N ARG A 210 -42.45 14.09 -22.86
CA ARG A 210 -42.31 15.53 -23.07
C ARG A 210 -42.50 16.29 -21.78
N ASP A 211 -43.51 15.95 -20.99
CA ASP A 211 -43.78 16.54 -19.69
C ASP A 211 -42.64 16.33 -18.69
N LYS A 212 -42.07 15.11 -18.65
CA LYS A 212 -40.92 14.81 -17.81
C LYS A 212 -39.65 15.61 -18.21
N VAL A 213 -39.42 15.80 -19.49
CA VAL A 213 -38.29 16.63 -19.97
C VAL A 213 -38.52 18.11 -19.67
N ALA A 214 -39.76 18.58 -19.79
CA ALA A 214 -40.09 19.96 -19.42
C ALA A 214 -39.91 20.22 -17.92
N GLU A 215 -40.43 19.33 -17.07
CA GLU A 215 -40.27 19.36 -15.61
C GLU A 215 -38.79 19.35 -15.19
N TRP A 216 -37.98 18.53 -15.87
CA TRP A 216 -36.55 18.44 -15.61
C TRP A 216 -35.79 19.69 -16.06
N LEU A 217 -36.13 20.29 -17.20
CA LEU A 217 -35.59 21.56 -17.65
C LEU A 217 -35.94 22.71 -16.72
N ASP A 218 -37.19 22.76 -16.20
CA ASP A 218 -37.62 23.77 -15.23
C ASP A 218 -36.83 23.66 -13.91
N MET A 219 -36.62 22.42 -13.41
CA MET A 219 -35.81 22.16 -12.22
C MET A 219 -34.37 22.67 -12.39
N LEU A 220 -33.78 22.45 -13.55
CA LEU A 220 -32.44 22.96 -13.88
C LEU A 220 -32.38 24.46 -13.95
N LEU A 221 -33.35 25.10 -14.56
CA LEU A 221 -33.45 26.57 -14.63
C LEU A 221 -33.64 27.21 -13.24
N GLU A 222 -34.36 26.54 -12.33
CA GLU A 222 -34.50 26.97 -10.93
C GLU A 222 -33.19 26.83 -10.15
N SER A 223 -32.44 25.72 -10.37
CA SER A 223 -31.15 25.49 -9.69
C SER A 223 -30.08 26.51 -10.06
N VAL A 224 -30.10 26.99 -11.32
CA VAL A 224 -29.17 28.06 -11.83
C VAL A 224 -29.59 29.44 -11.34
N LYS A 225 -30.86 29.66 -10.99
CA LYS A 225 -31.36 30.95 -10.50
C LYS A 225 -31.15 31.21 -9.00
N ARG A 226 -30.74 30.18 -8.21
CA ARG A 226 -30.35 30.36 -6.81
C ARG A 226 -28.81 30.49 -6.73
N PRO A 227 -28.24 31.69 -6.72
CA PRO A 227 -26.87 31.90 -6.28
C PRO A 227 -26.80 31.48 -4.80
N GLU A 228 -25.81 30.66 -4.46
CA GLU A 228 -25.52 30.30 -3.08
C GLU A 228 -25.36 31.56 -2.24
N SER A 229 -26.19 31.68 -1.18
CA SER A 229 -26.13 32.73 -0.15
C SER A 229 -25.19 32.27 0.95
#